data_01e3777b31ec9cfc35c4beff70d9b802
#
_entry.id   01e3777b31ec9cfc35c4beff70d9b802
#
_cell.length_a   1.000
_cell.length_b   1.000
_cell.length_c   1.000
_cell.angle_alpha   90.00
_cell.angle_beta   90.00
_cell.angle_gamma   90.00
#
_symmetry.space_group_name_H-M   'P 1'
#
loop_
_entity.id
_entity.type
_entity.pdbx_description
1 polymer ?
#
loop_
_entity_poly.entity_id
_entity_poly.type
_entity_poly.pdbx_seq_one_letter_code
_entity_poly.pdbx_strand_id
1 'polypeptide(L)'
;WPAQSRGLTRGSWEKAYGGFGFSAVRLTKDDRIYTTLPFYHATGMVICWASVIASAGSIVIARKFSASGFWEDIRRHNCTAFGYVGELCRYLHEQPEKPNDQDNKVHTIVGNGLRPSIWKDFKNRFGIDRVVELYASSEGNVAFTNVFNFDNTVGFSPVSYAIVKYDKERDEPVRDSKGHMIKVGKGESGLMLGEITEKTPFDGYTDPEKTEKSIYRDVFTKGDAWFNTGDMMRDIGFRHAQFVDRLGDTFRWKGENVSTTEVEQI
;
A
#
# COMPACT_ATOMS: atom_id res chain seq x y z
N TRP A 1 18.31 2.48 8.40
CA TRP A 1 17.23 1.60 8.84
C TRP A 1 17.84 0.23 9.03
N PRO A 2 17.83 -0.38 10.21
CA PRO A 2 18.20 -1.79 10.33
C PRO A 2 17.10 -2.58 9.61
N ALA A 3 17.47 -3.19 8.50
CA ALA A 3 16.61 -4.08 7.77
C ALA A 3 16.23 -5.25 8.70
N GLN A 4 14.98 -5.30 9.08
CA GLN A 4 14.43 -6.50 9.72
C GLN A 4 14.29 -7.55 8.63
N SER A 5 15.36 -8.33 8.43
CA SER A 5 15.38 -9.40 7.44
C SER A 5 14.50 -10.56 7.94
N ARG A 6 13.23 -10.56 7.59
CA ARG A 6 12.45 -11.79 7.57
C ARG A 6 12.59 -12.43 6.20
N GLY A 7 13.03 -13.67 6.18
CA GLY A 7 13.02 -14.48 4.96
C GLY A 7 11.59 -14.64 4.44
N LEU A 8 11.39 -14.41 3.16
CA LEU A 8 10.13 -14.75 2.48
C LEU A 8 9.91 -16.25 2.60
N THR A 9 8.82 -16.65 3.24
CA THR A 9 8.44 -18.04 3.36
C THR A 9 7.75 -18.53 2.09
N ARG A 10 7.72 -19.85 1.87
CA ARG A 10 6.94 -20.46 0.77
C ARG A 10 5.48 -20.01 0.82
N GLY A 11 4.86 -19.95 2.01
CA GLY A 11 3.50 -19.49 2.18
C GLY A 11 3.29 -18.02 1.79
N SER A 12 4.29 -17.16 1.99
CA SER A 12 4.24 -15.75 1.53
C SER A 12 4.24 -15.68 -0.01
N TRP A 13 5.02 -16.53 -0.69
CA TRP A 13 5.03 -16.64 -2.14
C TRP A 13 3.70 -17.15 -2.71
N GLU A 14 3.11 -18.19 -2.09
CA GLU A 14 1.83 -18.74 -2.50
C GLU A 14 0.70 -17.71 -2.37
N LYS A 15 0.68 -16.93 -1.29
CA LYS A 15 -0.25 -15.81 -1.09
C LYS A 15 -0.03 -14.69 -2.11
N ALA A 16 1.21 -14.33 -2.41
CA ALA A 16 1.53 -13.33 -3.41
C ALA A 16 1.11 -13.76 -4.82
N TYR A 17 1.43 -15.00 -5.20
CA TYR A 17 1.03 -15.58 -6.47
C TYR A 17 -0.49 -15.59 -6.66
N GLY A 18 -1.24 -16.18 -5.73
CA GLY A 18 -2.69 -16.32 -5.83
C GLY A 18 -3.43 -15.01 -5.60
N GLY A 19 -3.06 -14.26 -4.56
CA GLY A 19 -3.73 -13.02 -4.17
C GLY A 19 -3.42 -11.85 -5.08
N PHE A 20 -2.15 -11.58 -5.34
CA PHE A 20 -1.76 -10.44 -6.16
C PHE A 20 -1.68 -10.77 -7.64
N GLY A 21 -0.88 -11.76 -8.01
CA GLY A 21 -0.64 -12.09 -9.40
C GLY A 21 -1.92 -12.47 -10.14
N PHE A 22 -2.59 -13.49 -9.65
CA PHE A 22 -3.76 -14.05 -10.33
C PHE A 22 -5.03 -13.22 -10.12
N SER A 23 -5.34 -12.85 -8.87
CA SER A 23 -6.64 -12.25 -8.55
C SER A 23 -6.69 -10.74 -8.80
N ALA A 24 -5.61 -10.00 -8.48
CA ALA A 24 -5.59 -8.55 -8.52
C ALA A 24 -5.00 -7.98 -9.80
N VAL A 25 -3.78 -8.38 -10.17
CA VAL A 25 -3.07 -7.78 -11.32
C VAL A 25 -3.64 -8.27 -12.64
N ARG A 26 -4.03 -9.55 -12.71
CA ARG A 26 -4.76 -10.16 -13.84
C ARG A 26 -4.05 -10.01 -15.19
N LEU A 27 -2.74 -10.09 -15.21
CA LEU A 27 -1.98 -10.15 -16.45
C LEU A 27 -2.22 -11.47 -17.17
N THR A 28 -1.96 -11.47 -18.46
CA THR A 28 -2.00 -12.64 -19.34
C THR A 28 -0.59 -13.01 -19.84
N LYS A 29 -0.44 -14.09 -20.55
CA LYS A 29 0.84 -14.51 -21.15
C LYS A 29 1.38 -13.50 -22.17
N ASP A 30 0.51 -12.67 -22.73
CA ASP A 30 0.88 -11.67 -23.74
C ASP A 30 1.32 -10.34 -23.10
N ASP A 31 1.17 -10.23 -21.77
CA ASP A 31 1.52 -9.03 -21.01
C ASP A 31 3.01 -9.00 -20.66
N ARG A 32 3.50 -7.77 -20.55
CA ARG A 32 4.88 -7.47 -20.18
C ARG A 32 4.92 -6.38 -19.13
N ILE A 33 5.40 -6.74 -17.94
CA ILE A 33 5.56 -5.78 -16.83
C ILE A 33 6.94 -5.13 -16.89
N TYR A 34 6.98 -3.80 -16.76
CA TYR A 34 8.22 -3.04 -16.61
C TYR A 34 8.46 -2.74 -15.13
N THR A 35 9.68 -2.90 -14.65
CA THR A 35 10.04 -2.55 -13.29
C THR A 35 11.42 -1.89 -13.23
N THR A 36 11.49 -0.79 -12.47
CA THR A 36 12.73 -0.12 -12.06
C THR A 36 13.02 -0.36 -10.59
N LEU A 37 12.14 -1.14 -9.91
CA LEU A 37 12.21 -1.38 -8.48
C LEU A 37 13.26 -2.44 -8.18
N PRO A 38 14.09 -2.23 -7.14
CA PRO A 38 15.10 -3.20 -6.75
C PRO A 38 14.47 -4.53 -6.34
N PHE A 39 15.08 -5.65 -6.74
CA PHE A 39 14.61 -6.99 -6.40
C PHE A 39 14.83 -7.38 -4.94
N TYR A 40 15.56 -6.61 -4.16
CA TYR A 40 15.59 -6.75 -2.71
C TYR A 40 14.37 -6.11 -2.01
N HIS A 41 13.53 -5.37 -2.76
CA HIS A 41 12.30 -4.79 -2.25
C HIS A 41 11.09 -5.65 -2.62
N ALA A 42 10.14 -5.79 -1.67
CA ALA A 42 8.97 -6.66 -1.82
C ALA A 42 8.14 -6.36 -3.08
N THR A 43 7.97 -5.08 -3.44
CA THR A 43 7.18 -4.71 -4.63
C THR A 43 7.83 -5.23 -5.92
N GLY A 44 9.14 -5.11 -6.06
CA GLY A 44 9.87 -5.62 -7.24
C GLY A 44 9.86 -7.14 -7.28
N MET A 45 10.32 -7.80 -6.22
CA MET A 45 10.51 -9.24 -6.18
C MET A 45 9.20 -10.01 -5.98
N VAL A 46 8.38 -9.63 -4.99
CA VAL A 46 7.19 -10.42 -4.65
C VAL A 46 6.02 -10.05 -5.57
N ILE A 47 5.77 -8.77 -5.78
CA ILE A 47 4.57 -8.33 -6.51
C ILE A 47 4.77 -8.44 -8.03
N CYS A 48 5.79 -7.78 -8.58
CA CYS A 48 6.01 -7.79 -10.03
C CYS A 48 6.35 -9.19 -10.53
N TRP A 49 7.25 -9.89 -9.87
CA TRP A 49 7.66 -11.23 -10.27
C TRP A 49 6.53 -12.26 -10.09
N ALA A 50 5.81 -12.24 -8.95
CA ALA A 50 4.68 -13.16 -8.77
C ALA A 50 3.59 -12.95 -9.82
N SER A 51 3.34 -11.71 -10.24
CA SER A 51 2.38 -11.38 -11.31
C SER A 51 2.79 -11.99 -12.64
N VAL A 52 4.08 -11.95 -12.98
CA VAL A 52 4.62 -12.56 -14.21
C VAL A 52 4.55 -14.07 -14.15
N ILE A 53 4.92 -14.69 -13.04
CA ILE A 53 4.82 -16.15 -12.87
C ILE A 53 3.36 -16.60 -12.98
N ALA A 54 2.43 -15.88 -12.34
CA ALA A 54 1.01 -16.21 -12.34
C ALA A 54 0.39 -16.14 -13.76
N SER A 55 0.86 -15.21 -14.59
CA SER A 55 0.33 -14.96 -15.92
C SER A 55 1.07 -15.72 -17.03
N ALA A 56 2.25 -16.31 -16.75
CA ALA A 56 3.21 -16.76 -17.74
C ALA A 56 3.63 -15.64 -18.73
N GLY A 57 3.54 -14.38 -18.29
CA GLY A 57 3.95 -13.20 -19.04
C GLY A 57 5.46 -12.98 -19.04
N SER A 58 5.88 -11.76 -19.31
CA SER A 58 7.29 -11.39 -19.32
C SER A 58 7.58 -10.15 -18.46
N ILE A 59 8.84 -10.02 -18.01
CA ILE A 59 9.28 -8.87 -17.21
C ILE A 59 10.48 -8.19 -17.87
N VAL A 60 10.43 -6.86 -17.89
CA VAL A 60 11.55 -5.98 -18.29
C VAL A 60 12.09 -5.31 -17.03
N ILE A 61 13.36 -5.54 -16.76
CA ILE A 61 14.03 -5.01 -15.58
C ILE A 61 14.98 -3.91 -16.01
N ALA A 62 14.70 -2.67 -15.61
CA ALA A 62 15.59 -1.56 -15.82
C ALA A 62 16.67 -1.47 -14.72
N ARG A 63 17.85 -1.03 -15.07
CA ARG A 63 18.95 -0.89 -14.10
C ARG A 63 18.72 0.23 -13.08
N LYS A 64 17.97 1.27 -13.49
CA LYS A 64 17.64 2.43 -12.65
C LYS A 64 16.39 3.11 -13.15
N PHE A 65 15.72 3.84 -12.28
CA PHE A 65 14.63 4.72 -12.64
C PHE A 65 15.15 5.98 -13.35
N SER A 66 14.43 6.40 -14.40
CA SER A 66 14.62 7.66 -15.09
C SER A 66 13.28 8.25 -15.49
N ALA A 67 12.85 9.32 -14.85
CA ALA A 67 11.55 9.92 -15.14
C ALA A 67 11.42 10.38 -16.61
N SER A 68 12.46 10.96 -17.17
CA SER A 68 12.45 11.43 -18.57
C SER A 68 12.52 10.33 -19.61
N GLY A 69 13.14 9.18 -19.29
CA GLY A 69 13.29 8.04 -20.20
C GLY A 69 12.25 6.93 -20.02
N PHE A 70 11.42 7.02 -18.96
CA PHE A 70 10.52 5.94 -18.56
C PHE A 70 9.56 5.51 -19.69
N TRP A 71 8.83 6.46 -20.26
CA TRP A 71 7.85 6.17 -21.30
C TRP A 71 8.47 5.78 -22.63
N GLU A 72 9.71 6.20 -22.89
CA GLU A 72 10.47 5.72 -24.06
C GLU A 72 10.82 4.23 -23.90
N ASP A 73 11.28 3.82 -22.72
CA ASP A 73 11.56 2.41 -22.42
C ASP A 73 10.29 1.56 -22.48
N ILE A 74 9.16 2.04 -21.91
CA ILE A 74 7.85 1.39 -21.98
C ILE A 74 7.47 1.10 -23.44
N ARG A 75 7.58 2.09 -24.32
CA ARG A 75 7.27 1.96 -25.77
C ARG A 75 8.25 1.04 -26.46
N ARG A 76 9.56 1.23 -26.25
CA ARG A 76 10.62 0.42 -26.84
C ARG A 76 10.46 -1.06 -26.58
N HIS A 77 10.09 -1.41 -25.36
CA HIS A 77 9.94 -2.79 -24.92
C HIS A 77 8.50 -3.31 -25.03
N ASN A 78 7.57 -2.52 -25.56
CA ASN A 78 6.14 -2.86 -25.67
C ASN A 78 5.56 -3.36 -24.35
N CYS A 79 5.86 -2.65 -23.25
CA CYS A 79 5.35 -3.01 -21.94
C CYS A 79 3.86 -2.64 -21.82
N THR A 80 3.08 -3.51 -21.19
CA THR A 80 1.62 -3.38 -21.00
C THR A 80 1.24 -3.11 -19.55
N ALA A 81 2.21 -3.26 -18.66
CA ALA A 81 2.06 -2.96 -17.24
C ALA A 81 3.38 -2.45 -16.66
N PHE A 82 3.33 -1.80 -15.50
CA PHE A 82 4.54 -1.53 -14.72
C PHE A 82 4.32 -1.58 -13.21
N GLY A 83 5.42 -1.88 -12.49
CA GLY A 83 5.49 -1.82 -11.04
C GLY A 83 5.90 -0.43 -10.55
N TYR A 84 5.25 0.09 -9.49
CA TYR A 84 5.52 1.42 -8.96
C TYR A 84 5.63 1.47 -7.43
N VAL A 85 6.24 2.55 -6.96
CA VAL A 85 6.03 3.15 -5.64
C VAL A 85 5.55 4.58 -5.86
N GLY A 86 4.85 5.17 -4.87
CA GLY A 86 4.18 6.46 -5.05
C GLY A 86 5.06 7.58 -5.58
N GLU A 87 6.30 7.67 -5.09
CA GLU A 87 7.28 8.65 -5.56
C GLU A 87 7.62 8.50 -7.06
N LEU A 88 7.67 7.27 -7.57
CA LEU A 88 7.88 7.05 -9.00
C LEU A 88 6.72 7.67 -9.81
N CYS A 89 5.49 7.45 -9.41
CA CYS A 89 4.33 8.05 -10.06
C CYS A 89 4.34 9.58 -9.95
N ARG A 90 4.73 10.13 -8.80
CA ARG A 90 4.89 11.57 -8.63
C ARG A 90 5.89 12.16 -9.61
N TYR A 91 7.10 11.60 -9.69
CA TYR A 91 8.12 12.06 -10.64
C TYR A 91 7.69 11.95 -12.10
N LEU A 92 6.92 10.92 -12.47
CA LEU A 92 6.38 10.80 -13.83
C LEU A 92 5.30 11.84 -14.08
N HIS A 93 4.45 12.12 -13.11
CA HIS A 93 3.39 13.11 -13.20
C HIS A 93 3.93 14.55 -13.32
N GLU A 94 5.02 14.86 -12.61
CA GLU A 94 5.69 16.16 -12.64
C GLU A 94 6.45 16.44 -13.96
N GLN A 95 6.66 15.42 -14.81
CA GLN A 95 7.25 15.67 -16.12
C GLN A 95 6.33 16.55 -16.97
N PRO A 96 6.88 17.44 -17.83
CA PRO A 96 6.07 18.20 -18.78
C PRO A 96 5.15 17.28 -19.60
N GLU A 97 3.90 17.69 -19.76
CA GLU A 97 2.95 16.98 -20.61
C GLU A 97 3.42 16.92 -22.05
N LYS A 98 3.19 15.80 -22.70
CA LYS A 98 3.56 15.58 -24.10
C LYS A 98 2.35 15.08 -24.89
N PRO A 99 2.20 15.46 -26.17
CA PRO A 99 1.10 14.99 -26.99
C PRO A 99 1.00 13.46 -27.12
N ASN A 100 2.11 12.77 -26.87
CA ASN A 100 2.21 11.32 -26.94
C ASN A 100 2.22 10.62 -25.57
N ASP A 101 1.75 11.27 -24.50
CA ASP A 101 1.70 10.64 -23.17
C ASP A 101 0.81 9.39 -23.16
N GLN A 102 -0.26 9.37 -23.94
CA GLN A 102 -1.12 8.20 -24.13
C GLN A 102 -0.66 7.23 -25.22
N ASP A 103 0.38 7.55 -25.98
CA ASP A 103 0.94 6.64 -26.98
C ASP A 103 1.79 5.57 -26.32
N ASN A 104 1.13 4.68 -25.59
CA ASN A 104 1.71 3.54 -24.91
C ASN A 104 0.66 2.42 -24.80
N LYS A 105 1.10 1.21 -24.39
CA LYS A 105 0.22 0.02 -24.25
C LYS A 105 -0.08 -0.32 -22.80
N VAL A 106 0.29 0.54 -21.86
CA VAL A 106 0.10 0.27 -20.42
C VAL A 106 -1.36 0.40 -20.06
N HIS A 107 -1.96 -0.69 -19.65
CA HIS A 107 -3.33 -0.72 -19.14
C HIS A 107 -3.40 -0.99 -17.63
N THR A 108 -2.33 -1.54 -17.02
CA THR A 108 -2.31 -1.94 -15.61
C THR A 108 -1.04 -1.46 -14.92
N ILE A 109 -1.19 -0.89 -13.74
CA ILE A 109 -0.07 -0.61 -12.85
C ILE A 109 -0.28 -1.26 -11.48
N VAL A 110 0.81 -1.71 -10.86
CA VAL A 110 0.77 -2.39 -9.56
C VAL A 110 1.83 -1.86 -8.63
N GLY A 111 1.42 -1.50 -7.42
CA GLY A 111 2.35 -0.97 -6.43
C GLY A 111 1.66 -0.42 -5.20
N ASN A 112 2.29 0.53 -4.56
CA ASN A 112 1.78 1.17 -3.35
C ASN A 112 2.15 2.65 -3.28
N GLY A 113 1.27 3.44 -2.67
CA GLY A 113 1.52 4.84 -2.37
C GLY A 113 1.18 5.80 -3.50
N LEU A 114 0.35 5.43 -4.47
CA LEU A 114 -0.18 6.39 -5.45
C LEU A 114 -1.09 7.40 -4.74
N ARG A 115 -0.65 8.66 -4.73
CA ARG A 115 -1.32 9.72 -3.98
C ARG A 115 -2.71 10.01 -4.54
N PRO A 116 -3.75 10.15 -3.70
CA PRO A 116 -5.10 10.49 -4.13
C PRO A 116 -5.19 11.79 -4.95
N SER A 117 -4.32 12.76 -4.65
CA SER A 117 -4.26 14.05 -5.35
C SER A 117 -3.93 13.95 -6.84
N ILE A 118 -3.10 12.99 -7.22
CA ILE A 118 -2.70 12.78 -8.62
C ILE A 118 -3.35 11.56 -9.26
N TRP A 119 -4.13 10.75 -8.53
CA TRP A 119 -4.63 9.46 -8.98
C TRP A 119 -5.37 9.50 -10.31
N LYS A 120 -6.40 10.35 -10.39
CA LYS A 120 -7.22 10.45 -11.60
C LYS A 120 -6.48 11.09 -12.75
N ASP A 121 -5.72 12.13 -12.47
CA ASP A 121 -4.93 12.83 -13.50
C ASP A 121 -3.87 11.90 -14.08
N PHE A 122 -3.19 11.13 -13.25
CA PHE A 122 -2.22 10.14 -13.67
C PHE A 122 -2.85 9.08 -14.58
N LYS A 123 -3.99 8.52 -14.17
CA LYS A 123 -4.74 7.56 -15.00
C LYS A 123 -5.12 8.14 -16.35
N ASN A 124 -5.72 9.33 -16.34
CA ASN A 124 -6.20 9.97 -17.54
C ASN A 124 -5.05 10.37 -18.47
N ARG A 125 -4.01 10.99 -17.94
CA ARG A 125 -2.85 11.46 -18.69
C ARG A 125 -2.15 10.32 -19.43
N PHE A 126 -1.97 9.19 -18.81
CA PHE A 126 -1.21 8.06 -19.37
C PHE A 126 -2.08 6.92 -19.92
N GLY A 127 -3.41 7.07 -19.91
CA GLY A 127 -4.34 6.08 -20.45
C GLY A 127 -4.39 4.77 -19.64
N ILE A 128 -4.26 4.84 -18.31
CA ILE A 128 -4.19 3.66 -17.45
C ILE A 128 -5.60 3.24 -17.01
N ASP A 129 -5.98 2.01 -17.36
CA ASP A 129 -7.30 1.47 -17.00
C ASP A 129 -7.35 0.99 -15.56
N ARG A 130 -6.27 0.32 -15.10
CA ARG A 130 -6.25 -0.41 -13.84
C ARG A 130 -5.10 -0.01 -12.93
N VAL A 131 -5.45 0.37 -11.71
CA VAL A 131 -4.48 0.65 -10.63
C VAL A 131 -4.67 -0.39 -9.53
N VAL A 132 -3.71 -1.30 -9.42
CA VAL A 132 -3.67 -2.30 -8.36
C VAL A 132 -2.82 -1.76 -7.21
N GLU A 133 -3.46 -0.93 -6.39
CA GLU A 133 -2.85 -0.42 -5.17
C GLU A 133 -2.83 -1.50 -4.09
N LEU A 134 -1.78 -1.50 -3.29
CA LEU A 134 -1.55 -2.46 -2.21
C LEU A 134 -1.26 -1.73 -0.90
N TYR A 135 -1.63 -2.34 0.19
CA TYR A 135 -1.14 -1.99 1.52
C TYR A 135 -0.86 -3.28 2.30
N ALA A 136 0.34 -3.40 2.81
CA ALA A 136 0.75 -4.46 3.75
C ALA A 136 2.03 -4.05 4.46
N SER A 137 2.25 -4.56 5.66
CA SER A 137 3.55 -4.53 6.34
C SER A 137 4.09 -5.94 6.49
N SER A 138 5.42 -6.07 6.52
CA SER A 138 6.09 -7.37 6.63
C SER A 138 5.84 -8.07 7.96
N GLU A 139 5.65 -7.30 9.01
CA GLU A 139 5.38 -7.71 10.38
C GLU A 139 3.89 -7.79 10.70
N GLY A 140 3.05 -7.16 9.89
CA GLY A 140 1.62 -7.02 10.15
C GLY A 140 0.81 -8.22 9.72
N ASN A 141 -0.41 -8.25 10.22
CA ASN A 141 -1.39 -9.31 9.99
C ASN A 141 -2.60 -8.82 9.16
N VAL A 142 -2.53 -7.60 8.66
CA VAL A 142 -3.57 -6.99 7.82
C VAL A 142 -2.99 -6.52 6.48
N ALA A 143 -3.73 -6.76 5.41
CA ALA A 143 -3.37 -6.32 4.08
C ALA A 143 -4.62 -5.89 3.30
N PHE A 144 -4.42 -4.96 2.38
CA PHE A 144 -5.44 -4.50 1.44
C PHE A 144 -4.93 -4.63 0.02
N THR A 145 -5.85 -4.89 -0.89
CA THR A 145 -5.54 -4.92 -2.33
C THR A 145 -6.71 -4.37 -3.12
N ASN A 146 -6.43 -3.47 -4.05
CA ASN A 146 -7.46 -2.88 -4.92
C ASN A 146 -7.88 -3.83 -6.06
N VAL A 147 -8.50 -4.94 -5.70
CA VAL A 147 -8.97 -5.96 -6.66
C VAL A 147 -10.15 -5.49 -7.51
N PHE A 148 -10.93 -4.54 -7.01
CA PHE A 148 -12.12 -4.01 -7.67
C PHE A 148 -11.84 -2.80 -8.55
N ASN A 149 -10.61 -2.30 -8.57
CA ASN A 149 -10.19 -1.13 -9.35
C ASN A 149 -10.98 0.14 -9.02
N PHE A 150 -11.27 0.38 -7.74
CA PHE A 150 -11.82 1.65 -7.28
C PHE A 150 -10.71 2.70 -7.21
N ASP A 151 -11.05 3.95 -7.46
CA ASP A 151 -10.10 5.04 -7.35
C ASP A 151 -9.85 5.46 -5.89
N ASN A 152 -8.67 5.97 -5.63
CA ASN A 152 -8.26 6.56 -4.34
C ASN A 152 -8.39 5.61 -3.13
N THR A 153 -8.02 4.36 -3.29
CA THR A 153 -8.11 3.35 -2.22
C THR A 153 -6.92 2.40 -2.23
N VAL A 154 -6.49 1.96 -1.05
CA VAL A 154 -5.56 0.83 -0.92
C VAL A 154 -6.28 -0.51 -1.17
N GLY A 155 -7.61 -0.48 -1.32
CA GLY A 155 -8.44 -1.61 -1.71
C GLY A 155 -9.20 -2.27 -0.57
N PHE A 156 -9.54 -3.52 -0.81
CA PHE A 156 -10.32 -4.39 0.04
C PHE A 156 -9.43 -5.25 0.93
N SER A 157 -9.84 -5.46 2.19
CA SER A 157 -9.22 -6.45 3.08
C SER A 157 -10.19 -7.57 3.42
N PRO A 158 -9.81 -8.83 3.20
CA PRO A 158 -10.63 -9.99 3.60
C PRO A 158 -10.48 -10.31 5.10
N VAL A 159 -9.38 -9.87 5.73
CA VAL A 159 -9.10 -10.13 7.15
C VAL A 159 -9.76 -9.10 8.06
N SER A 160 -9.92 -9.44 9.33
CA SER A 160 -10.51 -8.54 10.31
C SER A 160 -9.57 -7.38 10.64
N TYR A 161 -10.09 -6.16 10.56
CA TYR A 161 -9.41 -4.94 10.94
C TYR A 161 -10.39 -3.93 11.55
N ALA A 162 -9.87 -2.93 12.22
CA ALA A 162 -10.65 -1.80 12.69
C ALA A 162 -9.87 -0.50 12.44
N ILE A 163 -10.59 0.58 12.15
CA ILE A 163 -10.05 1.93 12.16
C ILE A 163 -10.68 2.62 13.35
N VAL A 164 -9.87 3.06 14.32
CA VAL A 164 -10.33 3.64 15.57
C VAL A 164 -10.01 5.12 15.65
N LYS A 165 -10.86 5.88 16.33
CA LYS A 165 -10.63 7.31 16.59
C LYS A 165 -9.32 7.49 17.33
N TYR A 166 -8.55 8.48 16.92
CA TYR A 166 -7.22 8.77 17.45
C TYR A 166 -7.11 10.24 17.83
N ASP A 167 -6.70 10.50 19.07
CA ASP A 167 -6.42 11.83 19.55
C ASP A 167 -4.94 12.16 19.27
N LYS A 168 -4.72 13.03 18.29
CA LYS A 168 -3.37 13.43 17.87
C LYS A 168 -2.65 14.29 18.93
N GLU A 169 -3.38 15.00 19.79
CA GLU A 169 -2.78 15.83 20.84
C GLU A 169 -2.25 14.98 21.99
N ARG A 170 -2.99 13.94 22.35
CA ARG A 170 -2.63 13.00 23.42
C ARG A 170 -1.79 11.83 22.93
N ASP A 171 -1.69 11.66 21.62
CA ASP A 171 -1.00 10.55 20.96
C ASP A 171 -1.55 9.17 21.38
N GLU A 172 -2.88 9.05 21.48
CA GLU A 172 -3.55 7.83 21.94
C GLU A 172 -4.91 7.58 21.26
N PRO A 173 -5.36 6.31 21.16
CA PRO A 173 -6.70 5.98 20.71
C PRO A 173 -7.78 6.48 21.67
N VAL A 174 -8.88 7.03 21.13
CA VAL A 174 -10.03 7.48 21.93
C VAL A 174 -10.81 6.27 22.44
N ARG A 175 -11.15 6.32 23.75
CA ARG A 175 -11.92 5.26 24.42
C ARG A 175 -13.26 5.78 24.94
N ASP A 176 -14.25 4.88 25.02
CA ASP A 176 -15.54 5.17 25.63
C ASP A 176 -15.47 5.06 27.16
N SER A 177 -16.61 5.29 27.82
CA SER A 177 -16.74 5.23 29.28
C SER A 177 -16.48 3.84 29.88
N LYS A 178 -16.47 2.79 29.06
CA LYS A 178 -16.16 1.41 29.46
C LYS A 178 -14.72 1.02 29.19
N GLY A 179 -13.93 1.94 28.61
CA GLY A 179 -12.53 1.72 28.26
C GLY A 179 -12.32 1.08 26.88
N HIS A 180 -13.36 0.85 26.08
CA HIS A 180 -13.24 0.30 24.74
C HIS A 180 -12.86 1.39 23.72
N MET A 181 -12.07 1.04 22.71
CA MET A 181 -11.75 1.97 21.63
C MET A 181 -12.98 2.22 20.74
N ILE A 182 -13.09 3.45 20.26
CA ILE A 182 -14.22 3.89 19.44
C ILE A 182 -13.84 3.77 17.96
N LYS A 183 -14.59 2.96 17.19
CA LYS A 183 -14.42 2.87 15.73
C LYS A 183 -14.83 4.18 15.07
N VAL A 184 -14.15 4.51 13.97
CA VAL A 184 -14.54 5.64 13.12
C VAL A 184 -15.80 5.31 12.32
N GLY A 185 -16.50 6.34 11.87
CA GLY A 185 -17.57 6.21 10.88
C GLY A 185 -17.01 6.26 9.44
N LYS A 186 -17.86 5.90 8.47
CA LYS A 186 -17.53 6.02 7.05
C LYS A 186 -17.15 7.47 6.69
N GLY A 187 -16.01 7.63 6.02
CA GLY A 187 -15.43 8.93 5.65
C GLY A 187 -14.50 9.52 6.72
N GLU A 188 -14.51 9.01 7.94
CA GLU A 188 -13.63 9.46 9.01
C GLU A 188 -12.27 8.74 8.94
N SER A 189 -11.23 9.43 9.46
CA SER A 189 -9.87 8.90 9.56
C SER A 189 -9.56 8.49 10.99
N GLY A 190 -8.73 7.48 11.15
CA GLY A 190 -8.28 6.99 12.45
C GLY A 190 -7.12 6.02 12.34
N LEU A 191 -6.65 5.52 13.47
CA LEU A 191 -5.59 4.54 13.56
C LEU A 191 -6.09 3.16 13.15
N MET A 192 -5.37 2.52 12.24
CA MET A 192 -5.70 1.17 11.79
C MET A 192 -5.12 0.11 12.70
N LEU A 193 -5.97 -0.86 13.05
CA LEU A 193 -5.62 -2.04 13.86
C LEU A 193 -5.94 -3.31 13.09
N GLY A 194 -5.03 -4.30 13.17
CA GLY A 194 -5.26 -5.65 12.66
C GLY A 194 -5.61 -6.62 13.80
N GLU A 195 -6.72 -7.34 13.70
CA GLU A 195 -7.12 -8.31 14.72
C GLU A 195 -6.15 -9.49 14.78
N ILE A 196 -5.65 -9.81 15.97
CA ILE A 196 -4.75 -10.94 16.20
C ILE A 196 -5.59 -12.17 16.55
N THR A 197 -5.57 -13.17 15.68
CA THR A 197 -6.26 -14.44 15.86
C THR A 197 -5.37 -15.59 15.41
N GLU A 198 -5.79 -16.83 15.64
CA GLU A 198 -5.09 -18.00 15.09
C GLU A 198 -4.96 -17.97 13.55
N LYS A 199 -5.93 -17.37 12.85
CA LYS A 199 -5.93 -17.24 11.38
C LYS A 199 -5.13 -16.03 10.88
N THR A 200 -4.98 -15.03 11.72
CA THR A 200 -4.24 -13.79 11.43
C THR A 200 -3.23 -13.52 12.55
N PRO A 201 -2.23 -14.39 12.73
CA PRO A 201 -1.24 -14.23 13.78
C PRO A 201 -0.39 -12.98 13.52
N PHE A 202 0.00 -12.32 14.59
CA PHE A 202 1.02 -11.27 14.55
C PHE A 202 2.34 -11.89 15.00
N ASP A 203 3.27 -12.02 14.08
CA ASP A 203 4.57 -12.64 14.38
C ASP A 203 5.51 -11.77 15.21
N GLY A 204 5.20 -10.48 15.35
CA GLY A 204 5.98 -9.53 16.14
C GLY A 204 7.27 -9.07 15.46
N TYR A 205 8.04 -8.32 16.22
CA TYR A 205 9.38 -7.85 15.85
C TYR A 205 10.45 -8.77 16.46
N THR A 206 11.70 -8.62 16.02
CA THR A 206 12.85 -9.29 16.65
C THR A 206 13.08 -8.81 18.10
N ASP A 207 12.58 -7.62 18.41
CA ASP A 207 12.59 -7.04 19.76
C ASP A 207 11.26 -7.36 20.47
N PRO A 208 11.29 -8.16 21.58
CA PRO A 208 10.09 -8.53 22.33
C PRO A 208 9.37 -7.33 22.96
N GLU A 209 10.10 -6.33 23.45
CA GLU A 209 9.48 -5.13 24.06
C GLU A 209 8.73 -4.30 23.01
N LYS A 210 9.32 -4.14 21.83
CA LYS A 210 8.67 -3.47 20.71
C LYS A 210 7.43 -4.25 20.23
N THR A 211 7.53 -5.57 20.24
CA THR A 211 6.39 -6.43 19.90
C THR A 211 5.23 -6.21 20.85
N GLU A 212 5.48 -6.25 22.18
CA GLU A 212 4.43 -6.06 23.19
C GLU A 212 3.81 -4.66 23.14
N LYS A 213 4.61 -3.61 22.94
CA LYS A 213 4.12 -2.23 22.76
C LYS A 213 3.26 -2.04 21.52
N SER A 214 3.39 -2.91 20.53
CA SER A 214 2.59 -2.86 19.30
C SER A 214 1.28 -3.63 19.41
N ILE A 215 0.98 -4.25 20.54
CA ILE A 215 -0.25 -4.99 20.77
C ILE A 215 -1.16 -4.23 21.72
N TYR A 216 -2.35 -3.89 21.25
CA TYR A 216 -3.43 -3.40 22.10
C TYR A 216 -4.30 -4.57 22.54
N ARG A 217 -4.63 -4.60 23.84
CA ARG A 217 -5.46 -5.64 24.47
C ARG A 217 -6.76 -5.03 24.95
N ASP A 218 -7.80 -5.85 25.06
CA ASP A 218 -9.13 -5.43 25.55
C ASP A 218 -9.64 -4.20 24.77
N VAL A 219 -9.51 -4.23 23.45
CA VAL A 219 -9.82 -3.09 22.58
C VAL A 219 -11.31 -2.89 22.43
N PHE A 220 -12.07 -3.94 22.10
CA PHE A 220 -13.51 -3.93 21.94
C PHE A 220 -14.20 -4.90 22.86
N THR A 221 -13.53 -5.98 23.24
CA THR A 221 -14.02 -7.01 24.13
C THR A 221 -12.90 -7.53 25.01
N LYS A 222 -13.25 -8.00 26.22
CA LYS A 222 -12.25 -8.58 27.13
C LYS A 222 -11.56 -9.77 26.49
N GLY A 223 -10.23 -9.74 26.46
CA GLY A 223 -9.38 -10.81 25.94
C GLY A 223 -9.06 -10.70 24.45
N ASP A 224 -9.60 -9.72 23.72
CA ASP A 224 -9.17 -9.47 22.34
C ASP A 224 -7.76 -8.84 22.29
N ALA A 225 -7.07 -9.06 21.17
CA ALA A 225 -5.76 -8.49 20.92
C ALA A 225 -5.68 -7.96 19.48
N TRP A 226 -5.08 -6.78 19.33
CA TRP A 226 -5.03 -6.06 18.08
C TRP A 226 -3.62 -5.49 17.85
N PHE A 227 -3.09 -5.71 16.66
CA PHE A 227 -1.83 -5.12 16.23
C PHE A 227 -2.05 -3.65 15.84
N ASN A 228 -1.28 -2.76 16.47
CA ASN A 228 -1.19 -1.35 16.10
C ASN A 228 -0.27 -1.22 14.88
N THR A 229 -0.84 -0.87 13.73
CA THR A 229 -0.06 -0.70 12.50
C THR A 229 0.79 0.56 12.48
N GLY A 230 0.45 1.56 13.30
CA GLY A 230 1.05 2.89 13.26
C GLY A 230 0.59 3.73 12.07
N ASP A 231 -0.39 3.26 11.28
CA ASP A 231 -0.84 3.94 10.08
C ASP A 231 -2.25 4.52 10.27
N MET A 232 -2.43 5.77 9.86
CA MET A 232 -3.72 6.44 9.82
C MET A 232 -4.42 6.10 8.51
N MET A 233 -5.64 5.59 8.60
CA MET A 233 -6.47 5.23 7.46
C MET A 233 -7.82 5.92 7.54
N ARG A 234 -8.42 6.18 6.38
CA ARG A 234 -9.82 6.61 6.26
C ARG A 234 -10.68 5.43 5.86
N ASP A 235 -11.77 5.18 6.60
CA ASP A 235 -12.79 4.21 6.21
C ASP A 235 -13.62 4.78 5.05
N ILE A 236 -13.59 4.13 3.89
CA ILE A 236 -14.41 4.54 2.74
C ILE A 236 -15.59 3.61 2.48
N GLY A 237 -15.84 2.67 3.40
CA GLY A 237 -16.92 1.68 3.34
C GLY A 237 -16.55 0.43 2.54
N PHE A 238 -17.43 -0.55 2.54
CA PHE A 238 -17.29 -1.84 1.82
C PHE A 238 -15.95 -2.55 2.10
N ARG A 239 -15.43 -2.45 3.33
CA ARG A 239 -14.12 -2.98 3.75
C ARG A 239 -12.94 -2.43 2.91
N HIS A 240 -13.09 -1.21 2.40
CA HIS A 240 -12.03 -0.47 1.71
C HIS A 240 -11.53 0.66 2.59
N ALA A 241 -10.25 0.94 2.47
CA ALA A 241 -9.59 2.04 3.17
C ALA A 241 -8.78 2.91 2.21
N GLN A 242 -8.50 4.13 2.65
CA GLN A 242 -7.58 5.06 2.01
C GLN A 242 -6.46 5.37 3.01
N PHE A 243 -5.22 5.24 2.57
CA PHE A 243 -4.07 5.66 3.38
C PHE A 243 -4.09 7.18 3.57
N VAL A 244 -3.87 7.62 4.79
CA VAL A 244 -3.84 9.06 5.14
C VAL A 244 -2.43 9.48 5.51
N ASP A 245 -1.83 8.81 6.51
CA ASP A 245 -0.52 9.18 7.03
C ASP A 245 0.03 8.07 7.93
N ARG A 246 1.28 8.20 8.35
CA ARG A 246 1.89 7.32 9.34
C ARG A 246 2.10 8.06 10.66
N LEU A 247 1.74 7.44 11.78
CA LEU A 247 2.06 7.96 13.10
C LEU A 247 3.58 8.00 13.28
N GLY A 248 4.11 9.14 13.73
CA GLY A 248 5.56 9.33 13.88
C GLY A 248 6.25 10.01 12.70
N ASP A 249 5.62 10.08 11.52
CA ASP A 249 6.10 10.90 10.40
C ASP A 249 5.52 12.33 10.47
N THR A 250 4.94 12.69 11.62
CA THR A 250 4.52 14.06 11.96
C THR A 250 5.62 14.76 12.75
N PHE A 251 5.88 16.02 12.44
CA PHE A 251 6.73 16.88 13.25
C PHE A 251 5.93 18.05 13.84
N ARG A 252 6.35 18.54 15.01
CA ARG A 252 5.72 19.71 15.63
C ARG A 252 6.30 21.00 15.05
N TRP A 253 5.42 21.82 14.48
CA TRP A 253 5.77 23.16 14.03
C TRP A 253 4.85 24.18 14.73
N LYS A 254 5.46 25.10 15.52
CA LYS A 254 4.73 26.15 16.28
C LYS A 254 3.59 25.63 17.16
N GLY A 255 3.74 24.41 17.70
CA GLY A 255 2.72 23.79 18.55
C GLY A 255 1.71 22.90 17.85
N GLU A 256 1.66 22.92 16.51
CA GLU A 256 0.79 22.08 15.68
C GLU A 256 1.53 20.83 15.21
N ASN A 257 0.82 19.71 15.14
CA ASN A 257 1.32 18.49 14.52
C ASN A 257 1.13 18.60 13.01
N VAL A 258 2.23 18.70 12.29
CA VAL A 258 2.26 18.81 10.84
C VAL A 258 2.64 17.45 10.23
N SER A 259 1.78 16.92 9.36
CA SER A 259 2.06 15.71 8.60
C SER A 259 3.14 15.99 7.56
N THR A 260 4.14 15.11 7.48
CA THR A 260 5.15 15.18 6.40
C THR A 260 4.49 15.06 5.04
N THR A 261 3.45 14.25 4.92
CA THR A 261 2.67 14.07 3.69
C THR A 261 1.92 15.36 3.29
N GLU A 262 1.41 16.14 4.25
CA GLU A 262 0.76 17.43 3.96
C GLU A 262 1.78 18.48 3.47
N VAL A 263 2.98 18.52 4.07
CA VAL A 263 4.05 19.45 3.66
C VAL A 263 4.57 19.12 2.26
N GLU A 264 4.64 17.84 1.91
CA GLU A 264 5.09 17.39 0.60
C GLU A 264 4.05 17.65 -0.52
N GLN A 265 2.82 18.05 -0.18
CA GLN A 265 1.76 18.39 -1.13
C GLN A 265 1.68 19.89 -1.46
N ILE A 266 2.48 20.75 -0.78
CA ILE A 266 2.58 22.19 -1.03
C ILE A 266 3.71 22.45 -2.03
#